data_0c09297f2f24028b6931e1d9f8bb9fa2
#
_entry.id   0c09297f2f24028b6931e1d9f8bb9fa2
#
_cell.length_a   1.000
_cell.length_b   1.000
_cell.length_c   1.000
_cell.angle_alpha   90.00
_cell.angle_beta   90.00
_cell.angle_gamma   90.00
#
_symmetry.space_group_name_H-M   'P 1'
#
loop_
_entity.id
_entity.type
_entity.pdbx_description
1 polymer ?
#
loop_
_entity_poly.entity_id
_entity_poly.type
_entity_poly.pdbx_seq_one_letter_code
_entity_poly.pdbx_strand_id
1 'polypeptide(L)'
;MTTSNCEKCCTPLQEYPILSETHFESLTACPNCQSRLITQLALTNRGVAEKCLKTEIVPKRYWQAELTDKYKRFDGIEDVLEGNRGIYFIGKSGVGKSWLTVAWMLHFVYKGYKCHYINWSDFMVRLRMEIKSYDEMKRKALQYDCVFIDDFDATNQYMYDIVYNFVNTLYNAPKLAFFNSVDLPTQSKLAMRIGEMTKQIKLVRKENGN
;
A
#
# COMPACT_ATOMS: atom_id res chain seq x y z
N MET A 1 -3.34 -24.19 -14.34
CA MET A 1 -3.97 -24.30 -13.02
C MET A 1 -5.23 -25.14 -13.15
N THR A 2 -5.25 -26.35 -12.61
CA THR A 2 -6.44 -27.21 -12.64
C THR A 2 -7.42 -26.70 -11.62
N THR A 3 -8.49 -26.02 -12.07
CA THR A 3 -9.59 -25.62 -11.19
C THR A 3 -10.34 -26.88 -10.75
N SER A 4 -10.18 -27.25 -9.49
CA SER A 4 -11.01 -28.31 -8.89
C SER A 4 -12.43 -27.79 -8.70
N ASN A 5 -13.44 -28.62 -8.99
CA ASN A 5 -14.84 -28.29 -8.81
C ASN A 5 -15.37 -28.84 -7.49
N CYS A 6 -16.38 -28.17 -6.95
CA CYS A 6 -17.09 -28.63 -5.75
C CYS A 6 -17.83 -29.95 -6.03
N GLU A 7 -17.60 -30.97 -5.21
CA GLU A 7 -18.23 -32.30 -5.33
C GLU A 7 -19.76 -32.25 -5.18
N LYS A 8 -20.32 -31.22 -4.48
CA LYS A 8 -21.75 -31.11 -4.21
C LYS A 8 -22.55 -30.39 -5.31
N CYS A 9 -21.96 -29.41 -5.99
CA CYS A 9 -22.70 -28.56 -6.94
C CYS A 9 -21.93 -28.27 -8.23
N CYS A 10 -20.78 -28.87 -8.44
CA CYS A 10 -19.90 -28.70 -9.62
C CYS A 10 -19.44 -27.25 -9.88
N THR A 11 -19.66 -26.32 -8.94
CA THR A 11 -19.16 -24.96 -9.07
C THR A 11 -17.63 -24.95 -8.85
N PRO A 12 -16.86 -24.19 -9.66
CA PRO A 12 -15.42 -24.04 -9.43
C PRO A 12 -15.13 -23.55 -8.02
N LEU A 13 -14.15 -24.19 -7.37
CA LEU A 13 -13.65 -23.75 -6.08
C LEU A 13 -12.85 -22.47 -6.24
N GLN A 14 -12.89 -21.60 -5.24
CA GLN A 14 -12.20 -20.33 -5.20
C GLN A 14 -11.33 -20.25 -3.94
N GLU A 15 -10.21 -19.54 -4.04
CA GLU A 15 -9.35 -19.26 -2.90
C GLU A 15 -9.77 -17.95 -2.22
N TYR A 16 -9.90 -18.01 -0.90
CA TYR A 16 -10.24 -16.88 -0.03
C TYR A 16 -9.10 -16.65 0.96
N PRO A 17 -8.56 -15.43 1.06
CA PRO A 17 -7.51 -15.14 2.02
C PRO A 17 -8.02 -15.26 3.45
N ILE A 18 -7.20 -15.84 4.31
CA ILE A 18 -7.39 -15.84 5.77
C ILE A 18 -6.36 -14.86 6.34
N LEU A 19 -6.81 -13.74 6.86
CA LEU A 19 -5.96 -12.77 7.54
C LEU A 19 -5.83 -13.13 9.02
N SER A 20 -4.60 -13.24 9.50
CA SER A 20 -4.28 -13.29 10.92
C SER A 20 -3.20 -12.26 11.24
N GLU A 21 -2.93 -12.03 12.52
CA GLU A 21 -1.89 -11.08 12.94
C GLU A 21 -0.47 -11.54 12.57
N THR A 22 -0.30 -12.83 12.32
CA THR A 22 1.04 -13.44 12.17
C THR A 22 1.23 -14.25 10.88
N HIS A 23 0.16 -14.71 10.22
CA HIS A 23 0.25 -15.63 9.09
C HIS A 23 -0.77 -15.27 8.00
N PHE A 24 -0.37 -15.54 6.76
CA PHE A 24 -1.27 -15.55 5.61
C PHE A 24 -1.53 -17.00 5.24
N GLU A 25 -2.79 -17.36 5.16
CA GLU A 25 -3.27 -18.66 4.68
C GLU A 25 -4.37 -18.44 3.64
N SER A 26 -4.64 -19.41 2.82
CA SER A 26 -5.79 -19.38 1.93
C SER A 26 -6.72 -20.55 2.22
N LEU A 27 -8.01 -20.29 2.15
CA LEU A 27 -9.07 -21.28 2.22
C LEU A 27 -9.61 -21.52 0.81
N THR A 28 -9.48 -22.73 0.31
CA THR A 28 -10.17 -23.14 -0.92
C THR A 28 -11.60 -23.53 -0.59
N ALA A 29 -12.59 -22.78 -1.08
CA ALA A 29 -13.98 -22.97 -0.72
C ALA A 29 -14.92 -22.83 -1.93
N CYS A 30 -16.08 -23.48 -1.85
CA CYS A 30 -17.15 -23.33 -2.82
C CYS A 30 -18.02 -22.09 -2.50
N PRO A 31 -18.13 -21.10 -3.42
CA PRO A 31 -18.91 -19.89 -3.18
C PRO A 31 -20.39 -20.15 -2.88
N ASN A 32 -20.93 -21.23 -3.42
CA ASN A 32 -22.35 -21.57 -3.23
C ASN A 32 -22.58 -22.38 -1.93
N CYS A 33 -21.82 -23.48 -1.75
CA CYS A 33 -22.07 -24.41 -0.65
C CYS A 33 -21.51 -23.93 0.70
N GLN A 34 -20.51 -23.05 0.69
CA GLN A 34 -19.80 -22.55 1.87
C GLN A 34 -19.96 -21.04 2.09
N SER A 35 -21.02 -20.46 1.56
CA SER A 35 -21.28 -19.00 1.64
C SER A 35 -21.25 -18.43 3.05
N ARG A 36 -21.75 -19.15 4.08
CA ARG A 36 -21.68 -18.72 5.47
C ARG A 36 -20.24 -18.62 5.97
N LEU A 37 -19.41 -19.62 5.68
CA LEU A 37 -18.02 -19.65 6.06
C LEU A 37 -17.25 -18.48 5.42
N ILE A 38 -17.48 -18.27 4.13
CA ILE A 38 -16.90 -17.17 3.36
C ILE A 38 -17.31 -15.80 3.93
N THR A 39 -18.60 -15.63 4.27
CA THR A 39 -19.08 -14.39 4.89
C THR A 39 -18.43 -14.15 6.25
N GLN A 40 -18.30 -15.19 7.09
CA GLN A 40 -17.64 -15.07 8.38
C GLN A 40 -16.16 -14.72 8.24
N LEU A 41 -15.48 -15.35 7.27
CA LEU A 41 -14.08 -15.05 6.96
C LEU A 41 -13.91 -13.59 6.49
N ALA A 42 -14.79 -13.09 5.62
CA ALA A 42 -14.76 -11.71 5.16
C ALA A 42 -14.91 -10.71 6.32
N LEU A 43 -15.79 -10.98 7.29
CA LEU A 43 -15.94 -10.15 8.48
C LEU A 43 -14.70 -10.19 9.37
N THR A 44 -14.09 -11.36 9.54
CA THR A 44 -12.84 -11.50 10.30
C THR A 44 -11.70 -10.72 9.63
N ASN A 45 -11.53 -10.89 8.32
CA ASN A 45 -10.52 -10.17 7.54
C ASN A 45 -10.69 -8.65 7.62
N ARG A 46 -11.94 -8.17 7.58
CA ARG A 46 -12.25 -6.75 7.78
C ARG A 46 -11.81 -6.27 9.15
N GLY A 47 -12.06 -7.03 10.21
CA GLY A 47 -11.61 -6.69 11.57
C GLY A 47 -10.09 -6.60 11.68
N VAL A 48 -9.35 -7.53 11.05
CA VAL A 48 -7.88 -7.48 10.98
C VAL A 48 -7.40 -6.25 10.22
N ALA A 49 -8.00 -5.93 9.08
CA ALA A 49 -7.66 -4.75 8.30
C ALA A 49 -7.91 -3.45 9.09
N GLU A 50 -9.05 -3.32 9.77
CA GLU A 50 -9.35 -2.15 10.62
C GLU A 50 -8.36 -2.02 11.78
N LYS A 51 -7.94 -3.14 12.39
CA LYS A 51 -6.90 -3.14 13.42
C LYS A 51 -5.55 -2.67 12.87
N CYS A 52 -5.17 -3.12 11.67
CA CYS A 52 -3.97 -2.65 10.99
C CYS A 52 -4.02 -1.14 10.76
N LEU A 53 -5.10 -0.61 10.18
CA LEU A 53 -5.28 0.82 9.93
C LEU A 53 -5.18 1.65 11.23
N LYS A 54 -5.74 1.16 12.32
CA LYS A 54 -5.66 1.81 13.63
C LYS A 54 -4.25 1.77 14.20
N THR A 55 -3.55 0.66 14.12
CA THR A 55 -2.19 0.47 14.62
C THR A 55 -1.20 1.35 13.83
N GLU A 56 -1.39 1.47 12.53
CA GLU A 56 -0.57 2.29 11.64
C GLU A 56 -0.99 3.77 11.63
N ILE A 57 -1.95 4.17 12.49
CA ILE A 57 -2.41 5.56 12.67
C ILE A 57 -2.93 6.16 11.34
N VAL A 58 -3.52 5.35 10.49
CA VAL A 58 -4.13 5.83 9.25
C VAL A 58 -5.35 6.71 9.56
N PRO A 59 -5.49 7.91 8.96
CA PRO A 59 -6.65 8.77 9.21
C PRO A 59 -7.97 8.08 8.92
N LYS A 60 -8.94 8.15 9.85
CA LYS A 60 -10.23 7.44 9.75
C LYS A 60 -11.00 7.72 8.46
N ARG A 61 -10.86 8.92 7.88
CA ARG A 61 -11.51 9.29 6.61
C ARG A 61 -11.11 8.40 5.43
N TYR A 62 -10.02 7.64 5.53
CA TYR A 62 -9.51 6.72 4.50
C TYR A 62 -9.81 5.25 4.79
N TRP A 63 -10.41 4.90 5.94
CA TRP A 63 -10.64 3.50 6.32
C TRP A 63 -11.61 2.76 5.39
N GLN A 64 -12.41 3.49 4.63
CA GLN A 64 -13.32 2.93 3.64
C GLN A 64 -12.73 2.97 2.21
N ALA A 65 -11.43 3.25 2.10
CA ALA A 65 -10.77 3.27 0.80
C ALA A 65 -10.79 1.87 0.18
N GLU A 66 -11.18 1.81 -1.07
CA GLU A 66 -11.31 0.57 -1.82
C GLU A 66 -10.66 0.69 -3.19
N LEU A 67 -9.94 -0.36 -3.60
CA LEU A 67 -9.32 -0.42 -4.90
C LEU A 67 -10.33 -0.91 -5.94
N THR A 68 -10.97 0.02 -6.62
CA THR A 68 -11.92 -0.30 -7.69
C THR A 68 -11.21 -0.77 -8.95
N ASP A 69 -11.92 -1.49 -9.83
CA ASP A 69 -11.38 -2.00 -11.11
C ASP A 69 -10.79 -0.92 -12.02
N LYS A 70 -11.28 0.32 -11.91
CA LYS A 70 -10.71 1.46 -12.63
C LYS A 70 -9.22 1.68 -12.30
N TYR A 71 -8.83 1.50 -11.04
CA TYR A 71 -7.46 1.71 -10.60
C TYR A 71 -6.57 0.47 -10.76
N LYS A 72 -7.17 -0.67 -11.13
CA LYS A 72 -6.46 -1.90 -11.51
C LYS A 72 -6.13 -1.96 -13.01
N ARG A 73 -6.53 -0.94 -13.79
CA ARG A 73 -6.35 -0.90 -15.26
C ARG A 73 -5.31 0.14 -15.72
N PHE A 74 -4.45 0.62 -14.83
CA PHE A 74 -3.32 1.43 -15.27
C PHE A 74 -2.30 0.57 -16.01
N ASP A 75 -1.72 1.11 -17.09
CA ASP A 75 -0.68 0.40 -17.85
C ASP A 75 0.50 -0.01 -16.95
N GLY A 76 0.90 -1.25 -17.02
CA GLY A 76 1.97 -1.83 -16.20
C GLY A 76 1.64 -1.92 -14.71
N ILE A 77 0.36 -2.04 -14.37
CA ILE A 77 -0.09 -2.27 -13.01
C ILE A 77 0.08 -3.74 -12.61
N GLU A 78 0.27 -4.63 -13.56
CA GLU A 78 0.44 -6.06 -13.37
C GLU A 78 1.60 -6.33 -12.43
N ASP A 79 2.77 -5.70 -12.66
CA ASP A 79 3.95 -5.81 -11.78
C ASP A 79 3.65 -5.39 -10.33
N VAL A 80 2.76 -4.40 -10.15
CA VAL A 80 2.33 -3.94 -8.82
C VAL A 80 1.38 -4.94 -8.20
N LEU A 81 0.42 -5.48 -8.96
CA LEU A 81 -0.54 -6.49 -8.48
C LEU A 81 0.15 -7.80 -8.09
N GLU A 82 1.25 -8.14 -8.78
CA GLU A 82 2.11 -9.29 -8.48
C GLU A 82 3.07 -9.05 -7.30
N GLY A 83 3.21 -7.80 -6.85
CA GLY A 83 4.09 -7.44 -5.74
C GLY A 83 5.56 -7.27 -6.14
N ASN A 84 5.85 -7.01 -7.42
CA ASN A 84 7.22 -6.81 -7.92
C ASN A 84 7.66 -5.33 -7.83
N ARG A 85 6.71 -4.39 -7.87
CA ARG A 85 6.96 -2.94 -7.81
C ARG A 85 5.93 -2.22 -6.96
N GLY A 86 6.33 -1.11 -6.35
CA GLY A 86 5.40 -0.17 -5.71
C GLY A 86 4.80 0.84 -6.69
N ILE A 87 4.10 1.85 -6.16
CA ILE A 87 3.52 2.95 -6.95
C ILE A 87 3.98 4.29 -6.40
N TYR A 88 4.19 5.24 -7.30
CA TYR A 88 4.34 6.65 -6.97
C TYR A 88 3.20 7.46 -7.58
N PHE A 89 2.28 7.90 -6.75
CA PHE A 89 1.17 8.77 -7.15
C PHE A 89 1.61 10.23 -7.16
N ILE A 90 1.43 10.91 -8.29
CA ILE A 90 1.80 12.30 -8.51
C ILE A 90 0.54 13.08 -8.87
N GLY A 91 0.36 14.26 -8.29
CA GLY A 91 -0.75 15.14 -8.66
C GLY A 91 -1.08 16.20 -7.63
N LYS A 92 -1.86 17.19 -8.01
CA LYS A 92 -2.26 18.32 -7.17
C LYS A 92 -2.96 17.84 -5.88
N SER A 93 -3.00 18.71 -4.87
CA SER A 93 -3.77 18.42 -3.66
C SER A 93 -5.25 18.19 -4.00
N GLY A 94 -5.90 17.28 -3.26
CA GLY A 94 -7.32 16.99 -3.42
C GLY A 94 -7.69 16.04 -4.58
N VAL A 95 -6.72 15.49 -5.35
CA VAL A 95 -7.02 14.54 -6.45
C VAL A 95 -7.23 13.09 -5.98
N GLY A 96 -7.12 12.82 -4.67
CA GLY A 96 -7.38 11.49 -4.10
C GLY A 96 -6.14 10.62 -3.89
N LYS A 97 -4.91 11.17 -3.90
CA LYS A 97 -3.67 10.41 -3.71
C LYS A 97 -3.66 9.59 -2.41
N SER A 98 -3.88 10.24 -1.26
CA SER A 98 -3.88 9.55 0.05
C SER A 98 -4.96 8.48 0.14
N TRP A 99 -6.13 8.73 -0.46
CA TRP A 99 -7.20 7.72 -0.53
C TRP A 99 -6.74 6.49 -1.33
N LEU A 100 -6.10 6.68 -2.49
CA LEU A 100 -5.54 5.59 -3.30
C LEU A 100 -4.38 4.88 -2.60
N THR A 101 -3.52 5.62 -1.90
CA THR A 101 -2.43 5.03 -1.11
C THR A 101 -2.98 4.06 -0.08
N VAL A 102 -4.05 4.44 0.65
CA VAL A 102 -4.69 3.56 1.63
C VAL A 102 -5.44 2.41 0.96
N ALA A 103 -6.11 2.64 -0.19
CA ALA A 103 -6.78 1.58 -0.94
C ALA A 103 -5.78 0.49 -1.39
N TRP A 104 -4.59 0.87 -1.86
CA TRP A 104 -3.52 -0.06 -2.17
C TRP A 104 -2.95 -0.74 -0.94
N MET A 105 -2.80 -0.01 0.18
CA MET A 105 -2.39 -0.62 1.45
C MET A 105 -3.35 -1.72 1.86
N LEU A 106 -4.66 -1.47 1.83
CA LEU A 106 -5.68 -2.46 2.16
C LEU A 106 -5.64 -3.65 1.20
N HIS A 107 -5.42 -3.42 -0.10
CA HIS A 107 -5.26 -4.49 -1.08
C HIS A 107 -4.12 -5.44 -0.70
N PHE A 108 -2.96 -4.92 -0.29
CA PHE A 108 -1.82 -5.74 0.15
C PHE A 108 -2.06 -6.37 1.53
N VAL A 109 -2.73 -5.67 2.46
CA VAL A 109 -3.17 -6.29 3.72
C VAL A 109 -4.06 -7.50 3.46
N TYR A 110 -5.03 -7.39 2.54
CA TYR A 110 -5.90 -8.51 2.17
C TYR A 110 -5.18 -9.64 1.44
N LYS A 111 -4.00 -9.38 0.88
CA LYS A 111 -3.09 -10.40 0.35
C LYS A 111 -2.13 -10.99 1.40
N GLY A 112 -2.23 -10.58 2.67
CA GLY A 112 -1.43 -11.08 3.78
C GLY A 112 -0.06 -10.40 3.95
N TYR A 113 0.20 -9.31 3.23
CA TYR A 113 1.44 -8.54 3.41
C TYR A 113 1.38 -7.71 4.69
N LYS A 114 2.50 -7.62 5.40
CA LYS A 114 2.68 -6.70 6.51
C LYS A 114 2.92 -5.30 5.96
N CYS A 115 1.99 -4.38 6.20
CA CYS A 115 2.00 -3.03 5.66
C CYS A 115 2.29 -2.00 6.73
N HIS A 116 3.18 -1.03 6.43
CA HIS A 116 3.48 0.11 7.29
C HIS A 116 3.08 1.40 6.61
N TYR A 117 2.34 2.25 7.32
CA TYR A 117 1.93 3.58 6.86
C TYR A 117 2.75 4.66 7.54
N ILE A 118 3.28 5.58 6.75
CA ILE A 118 4.05 6.73 7.21
C ILE A 118 3.40 7.99 6.66
N ASN A 119 2.85 8.84 7.52
CA ASN A 119 2.58 10.23 7.14
C ASN A 119 3.92 10.98 7.18
N TRP A 120 4.40 11.38 6.01
CA TRP A 120 5.73 11.97 5.87
C TRP A 120 5.85 13.31 6.58
N SER A 121 4.82 14.14 6.51
CA SER A 121 4.80 15.45 7.17
C SER A 121 4.91 15.31 8.70
N ASP A 122 4.12 14.40 9.30
CA ASP A 122 4.17 14.13 10.74
C ASP A 122 5.52 13.56 11.15
N PHE A 123 6.08 12.66 10.32
CA PHE A 123 7.42 12.11 10.56
C PHE A 123 8.48 13.21 10.56
N MET A 124 8.47 14.11 9.58
CA MET A 124 9.43 15.21 9.48
C MET A 124 9.35 16.18 10.66
N VAL A 125 8.16 16.40 11.22
CA VAL A 125 7.99 17.18 12.47
C VAL A 125 8.66 16.47 13.64
N ARG A 126 8.43 15.17 13.83
CA ARG A 126 9.05 14.38 14.91
C ARG A 126 10.58 14.33 14.77
N LEU A 127 11.08 14.17 13.55
CA LEU A 127 12.51 14.14 13.28
C LEU A 127 13.24 15.43 13.69
N ARG A 128 12.59 16.60 13.51
CA ARG A 128 13.14 17.89 13.97
C ARG A 128 13.25 17.99 15.49
N MET A 129 12.36 17.30 16.19
CA MET A 129 12.34 17.26 17.66
C MET A 129 13.32 16.23 18.23
N GLU A 130 13.49 15.10 17.54
CA GLU A 130 14.25 13.97 18.05
C GLU A 130 14.90 13.15 16.92
N ILE A 131 16.24 13.20 16.81
CA ILE A 131 16.99 12.47 15.76
C ILE A 131 16.85 10.95 15.88
N LYS A 132 16.67 10.41 17.11
CA LYS A 132 16.45 8.97 17.32
C LYS A 132 15.23 8.43 16.58
N SER A 133 14.24 9.29 16.30
CA SER A 133 13.04 8.93 15.53
C SER A 133 13.38 8.45 14.12
N TYR A 134 14.50 8.87 13.52
CA TYR A 134 14.91 8.44 12.18
C TYR A 134 15.34 6.97 12.14
N ASP A 135 16.21 6.55 13.06
CA ASP A 135 16.70 5.17 13.10
C ASP A 135 15.58 4.21 13.49
N GLU A 136 14.68 4.63 14.36
CA GLU A 136 13.49 3.87 14.71
C GLU A 136 12.58 3.66 13.51
N MET A 137 12.27 4.72 12.75
CA MET A 137 11.45 4.64 11.54
C MET A 137 12.10 3.73 10.50
N LYS A 138 13.40 3.87 10.24
CA LYS A 138 14.14 3.01 9.30
C LYS A 138 14.04 1.54 9.70
N ARG A 139 14.33 1.25 10.97
CA ARG A 139 14.25 -0.11 11.52
C ARG A 139 12.83 -0.66 11.41
N LYS A 140 11.81 0.16 11.73
CA LYS A 140 10.42 -0.23 11.62
C LYS A 140 10.06 -0.51 10.15
N ALA A 141 10.37 0.38 9.23
CA ALA A 141 10.11 0.19 7.80
C ALA A 141 10.69 -1.13 7.26
N LEU A 142 11.88 -1.54 7.73
CA LEU A 142 12.51 -2.80 7.33
C LEU A 142 11.83 -4.08 7.89
N GLN A 143 10.95 -3.96 8.88
CA GLN A 143 10.21 -5.09 9.45
C GLN A 143 8.94 -5.44 8.66
N TYR A 144 8.53 -4.58 7.72
CA TYR A 144 7.32 -4.74 6.94
C TYR A 144 7.63 -5.14 5.48
N ASP A 145 6.69 -5.77 4.82
CA ASP A 145 6.81 -6.17 3.42
C ASP A 145 6.54 -5.00 2.48
N CYS A 146 5.59 -4.14 2.86
CA CYS A 146 5.17 -2.97 2.11
C CYS A 146 5.22 -1.71 2.97
N VAL A 147 5.76 -0.61 2.44
CA VAL A 147 5.81 0.69 3.10
C VAL A 147 5.03 1.71 2.27
N PHE A 148 4.05 2.35 2.88
CA PHE A 148 3.18 3.35 2.26
C PHE A 148 3.51 4.73 2.85
N ILE A 149 4.01 5.63 2.01
CA ILE A 149 4.51 6.95 2.41
C ILE A 149 3.58 8.01 1.83
N ASP A 150 2.78 8.60 2.69
CA ASP A 150 1.79 9.63 2.34
C ASP A 150 2.38 11.02 2.52
N ASP A 151 2.02 11.94 1.60
CA ASP A 151 2.50 13.33 1.56
C ASP A 151 4.04 13.45 1.52
N PHE A 152 4.68 12.57 0.71
CA PHE A 152 6.13 12.57 0.56
C PHE A 152 6.62 13.89 -0.04
N ASP A 153 7.53 14.55 0.68
CA ASP A 153 8.17 15.79 0.25
C ASP A 153 9.69 15.67 0.34
N ALA A 154 10.36 15.85 -0.78
CA ALA A 154 11.81 15.84 -0.92
C ALA A 154 12.39 17.22 -1.29
N THR A 155 11.59 18.29 -1.20
CA THR A 155 12.01 19.64 -1.61
C THR A 155 12.96 20.32 -0.64
N ASN A 156 12.96 19.89 0.62
CA ASN A 156 13.80 20.48 1.66
C ASN A 156 15.27 20.04 1.51
N GLN A 157 16.11 20.91 0.98
CA GLN A 157 17.54 20.63 0.75
C GLN A 157 18.31 20.29 2.04
N TYR A 158 17.97 20.90 3.17
CA TYR A 158 18.63 20.61 4.46
C TYR A 158 18.35 19.20 4.98
N MET A 159 17.30 18.57 4.51
CA MET A 159 16.91 17.21 4.90
C MET A 159 17.21 16.17 3.81
N TYR A 160 17.84 16.59 2.72
CA TYR A 160 18.08 15.74 1.55
C TYR A 160 18.79 14.43 1.89
N ASP A 161 19.87 14.48 2.66
CA ASP A 161 20.65 13.31 3.03
C ASP A 161 19.83 12.29 3.83
N ILE A 162 18.96 12.77 4.70
CA ILE A 162 18.05 11.91 5.49
C ILE A 162 17.01 11.26 4.56
N VAL A 163 16.39 12.05 3.69
CA VAL A 163 15.41 11.56 2.72
C VAL A 163 16.04 10.55 1.78
N TYR A 164 17.21 10.90 1.21
CA TYR A 164 17.94 10.01 0.31
C TYR A 164 18.33 8.70 0.99
N ASN A 165 18.91 8.76 2.20
CA ASN A 165 19.30 7.57 2.94
C ASN A 165 18.10 6.69 3.30
N PHE A 166 16.95 7.27 3.62
CA PHE A 166 15.73 6.51 3.86
C PHE A 166 15.26 5.77 2.59
N VAL A 167 15.12 6.49 1.48
CA VAL A 167 14.71 5.89 0.20
C VAL A 167 15.73 4.84 -0.27
N ASN A 168 17.03 5.12 -0.14
CA ASN A 168 18.08 4.17 -0.48
C ASN A 168 18.04 2.91 0.41
N THR A 169 17.61 3.02 1.66
CA THR A 169 17.39 1.86 2.54
C THR A 169 16.25 0.98 2.01
N LEU A 170 15.14 1.57 1.59
CA LEU A 170 14.02 0.83 0.98
C LEU A 170 14.42 0.22 -0.37
N TYR A 171 15.17 0.95 -1.18
CA TYR A 171 15.67 0.51 -2.48
C TYR A 171 16.57 -0.74 -2.38
N ASN A 172 17.44 -0.80 -1.37
CA ASN A 172 18.36 -1.92 -1.16
C ASN A 172 17.72 -3.10 -0.41
N ALA A 173 16.50 -2.97 0.08
CA ALA A 173 15.77 -4.03 0.75
C ALA A 173 14.71 -4.63 -0.20
N PRO A 174 14.37 -5.93 -0.07
CA PRO A 174 13.30 -6.56 -0.84
C PRO A 174 11.93 -6.09 -0.32
N LYS A 175 11.65 -4.78 -0.45
CA LYS A 175 10.45 -4.12 0.07
C LYS A 175 9.71 -3.40 -1.04
N LEU A 176 8.38 -3.48 -0.99
CA LEU A 176 7.52 -2.67 -1.84
C LEU A 176 7.35 -1.29 -1.19
N ALA A 177 7.63 -0.25 -1.95
CA ALA A 177 7.45 1.13 -1.48
C ALA A 177 6.42 1.87 -2.32
N PHE A 178 5.48 2.49 -1.64
CA PHE A 178 4.42 3.29 -2.24
C PHE A 178 4.56 4.72 -1.76
N PHE A 179 4.53 5.66 -2.69
CA PHE A 179 4.68 7.08 -2.39
C PHE A 179 3.52 7.87 -2.98
N ASN A 180 3.21 9.01 -2.39
CA ASN A 180 2.45 10.02 -3.07
C ASN A 180 2.99 11.43 -2.75
N SER A 181 2.94 12.31 -3.75
CA SER A 181 3.38 13.70 -3.61
C SER A 181 2.65 14.60 -4.61
N VAL A 182 2.90 15.90 -4.51
CA VAL A 182 2.44 16.86 -5.52
C VAL A 182 3.25 16.72 -6.80
N ASP A 183 4.58 16.66 -6.69
CA ASP A 183 5.54 16.61 -7.79
C ASP A 183 6.60 15.53 -7.56
N LEU A 184 7.33 15.19 -8.62
CA LEU A 184 8.51 14.32 -8.52
C LEU A 184 9.67 15.05 -7.83
N PRO A 185 10.53 14.32 -7.10
CA PRO A 185 11.79 14.87 -6.63
C PRO A 185 12.63 15.40 -7.78
N THR A 186 13.19 16.59 -7.60
CA THR A 186 14.07 17.23 -8.62
C THR A 186 15.50 16.70 -8.60
N GLN A 187 15.91 16.10 -7.48
CA GLN A 187 17.26 15.54 -7.30
C GLN A 187 17.40 14.24 -8.09
N SER A 188 18.29 14.21 -9.07
CA SER A 188 18.41 13.11 -10.04
C SER A 188 18.60 11.72 -9.41
N LYS A 189 19.47 11.62 -8.40
CA LYS A 189 19.74 10.34 -7.71
C LYS A 189 18.51 9.80 -6.98
N LEU A 190 17.76 10.67 -6.30
CA LEU A 190 16.54 10.29 -5.58
C LEU A 190 15.43 9.90 -6.55
N ALA A 191 15.22 10.71 -7.60
CA ALA A 191 14.24 10.43 -8.64
C ALA A 191 14.52 9.09 -9.36
N MET A 192 15.79 8.79 -9.64
CA MET A 192 16.21 7.52 -10.23
C MET A 192 15.84 6.33 -9.34
N ARG A 193 16.21 6.35 -8.04
CA ARG A 193 15.89 5.28 -7.09
C ARG A 193 14.39 5.02 -7.00
N ILE A 194 13.61 6.09 -6.85
CA ILE A 194 12.15 5.99 -6.80
C ILE A 194 11.60 5.44 -8.13
N GLY A 195 12.11 5.91 -9.27
CA GLY A 195 11.68 5.44 -10.59
C GLY A 195 11.95 3.95 -10.83
N GLU A 196 13.06 3.41 -10.31
CA GLU A 196 13.40 1.99 -10.43
C GLU A 196 12.50 1.10 -9.56
N MET A 197 12.12 1.57 -8.36
CA MET A 197 11.34 0.78 -7.41
C MET A 197 9.83 0.99 -7.51
N THR A 198 9.35 1.96 -8.30
CA THR A 198 7.93 2.28 -8.39
C THR A 198 7.43 2.48 -9.82
N LYS A 199 6.14 2.20 -10.04
CA LYS A 199 5.39 2.66 -11.21
C LYS A 199 4.85 4.06 -10.92
N GLN A 200 5.20 5.02 -11.75
CA GLN A 200 4.71 6.41 -11.61
C GLN A 200 3.32 6.55 -12.24
N ILE A 201 2.38 7.09 -11.49
CA ILE A 201 1.01 7.33 -11.93
C ILE A 201 0.63 8.79 -11.65
N LYS A 202 0.37 9.55 -12.71
CA LYS A 202 -0.07 10.94 -12.62
C LYS A 202 -1.60 10.99 -12.48
N LEU A 203 -2.06 11.54 -11.37
CA LEU A 203 -3.48 11.76 -11.11
C LEU A 203 -3.89 13.18 -11.50
N VAL A 204 -4.93 13.29 -12.31
CA VAL A 204 -5.54 14.55 -12.69
C VAL A 204 -7.00 14.57 -12.22
N ARG A 205 -7.45 15.72 -11.74
CA ARG A 205 -8.86 15.92 -11.44
C ARG A 205 -9.62 15.90 -12.77
N LYS A 206 -10.64 15.06 -12.90
CA LYS A 206 -11.59 15.24 -14.00
C LYS A 206 -12.25 16.60 -13.79
N GLU A 207 -12.03 17.53 -14.71
CA GLU A 207 -12.90 18.68 -14.81
C GLU A 207 -14.28 18.14 -15.10
N ASN A 208 -15.23 18.34 -14.19
CA ASN A 208 -16.63 18.07 -14.48
C ASN A 208 -16.97 19.02 -15.62
N GLY A 209 -17.03 18.49 -16.84
CA GLY A 209 -17.61 19.23 -17.96
C GLY A 209 -19.02 19.60 -17.57
N ASN A 210 -19.30 20.89 -17.59
CA ASN A 210 -20.64 21.44 -17.53
C ASN A 210 -21.48 20.89 -18.70
#